data_8b603b3de34263b9766478c2ddbc768a
#
_entry.id   8b603b3de34263b9766478c2ddbc768a
#
_cell.length_a   1.000
_cell.length_b   1.000
_cell.length_c   1.000
_cell.angle_alpha   90.00
_cell.angle_beta   90.00
_cell.angle_gamma   90.00
#
_symmetry.space_group_name_H-M   'P 1'
#
loop_
_entity.id
_entity.type
_entity.pdbx_description
1 polymer ?
#
loop_
_entity_poly.entity_id
_entity_poly.type
_entity_poly.pdbx_seq_one_letter_code
_entity_poly.pdbx_strand_id
1 'polypeptide(L)'
;MYSIRLVVLFCIIFTSYGSDFKEVSTGFFREKDLVVANDRFYTPRTPFKRVYDYYYKKVECPISYIKVTDRLGVSPGPTAEIVKGGLRSNYVVLLMGSAYNRPIFANVFITCEVYDEAQNATAH
;
A
#
# COMPACT_ATOMS: atom_id res chain seq x y z
N MET A 1 16.70 -31.03 -19.09
CA MET A 1 17.22 -29.68 -19.30
C MET A 1 16.16 -28.66 -19.68
N TYR A 2 15.27 -29.01 -20.61
CA TYR A 2 14.17 -28.12 -21.00
C TYR A 2 13.12 -27.94 -19.88
N SER A 3 12.89 -28.97 -19.09
CA SER A 3 11.92 -28.93 -18.01
C SER A 3 12.29 -27.93 -16.90
N ILE A 4 13.58 -27.73 -16.66
CA ILE A 4 14.06 -26.80 -15.65
C ILE A 4 13.77 -25.36 -16.06
N ARG A 5 13.98 -25.03 -17.33
CA ARG A 5 13.67 -23.71 -17.85
C ARG A 5 12.18 -23.43 -17.84
N LEU A 6 11.37 -24.42 -18.16
CA LEU A 6 9.92 -24.30 -18.09
C LEU A 6 9.44 -24.07 -16.66
N VAL A 7 10.04 -24.74 -15.69
CA VAL A 7 9.70 -24.57 -14.29
C VAL A 7 10.06 -23.17 -13.80
N VAL A 8 11.22 -22.65 -14.19
CA VAL A 8 11.64 -21.30 -13.82
C VAL A 8 10.70 -20.25 -14.42
N LEU A 9 10.34 -20.39 -15.69
CA LEU A 9 9.39 -19.50 -16.34
C LEU A 9 8.03 -19.55 -15.67
N PHE A 10 7.58 -20.74 -15.31
CA PHE A 10 6.32 -20.92 -14.61
C PHE A 10 6.33 -20.25 -13.24
N CYS A 11 7.44 -20.34 -12.51
CA CYS A 11 7.58 -19.68 -11.21
C CYS A 11 7.53 -18.16 -11.36
N ILE A 12 8.17 -17.60 -12.39
CA ILE A 12 8.13 -16.16 -12.65
C ILE A 12 6.71 -15.71 -12.97
N ILE A 13 6.00 -16.43 -13.81
CA ILE A 13 4.61 -16.13 -14.14
C ILE A 13 3.74 -16.24 -12.90
N PHE A 14 3.97 -17.25 -12.08
CA PHE A 14 3.21 -17.45 -10.85
C PHE A 14 3.41 -16.31 -9.85
N THR A 15 4.64 -15.82 -9.72
CA THR A 15 4.91 -14.69 -8.83
C THR A 15 4.30 -13.39 -9.34
N SER A 16 4.18 -13.22 -10.65
CA SER A 16 3.51 -12.03 -11.20
C SER A 16 1.98 -12.08 -11.04
N TYR A 17 1.42 -13.26 -10.79
CA TYR A 17 0.01 -13.41 -10.48
C TYR A 17 -0.33 -13.05 -9.04
N GLY A 18 0.65 -12.84 -8.20
CA GLY A 18 0.43 -12.42 -6.83
C GLY A 18 0.05 -10.96 -6.73
N SER A 19 -0.98 -10.52 -7.49
CA SER A 19 -1.49 -9.16 -7.41
C SER A 19 -2.33 -8.93 -6.17
N ASP A 20 -2.92 -9.98 -5.60
CA ASP A 20 -3.58 -9.90 -4.31
C ASP A 20 -2.54 -9.84 -3.19
N PHE A 21 -2.82 -9.08 -2.17
CA PHE A 21 -1.88 -8.89 -1.09
C PHE A 21 -2.55 -9.07 0.26
N LYS A 22 -1.77 -9.51 1.26
CA LYS A 22 -2.13 -9.39 2.66
C LYS A 22 -1.60 -8.07 3.20
N GLU A 23 -0.43 -7.68 2.73
CA GLU A 23 0.22 -6.45 3.13
C GLU A 23 1.11 -5.98 2.00
N VAL A 24 1.00 -4.70 1.66
CA VAL A 24 1.88 -4.07 0.68
C VAL A 24 2.44 -2.80 1.30
N SER A 25 3.73 -2.55 1.09
CA SER A 25 4.38 -1.38 1.65
C SER A 25 5.38 -0.79 0.67
N THR A 26 5.64 0.49 0.83
CA THR A 26 6.67 1.20 0.07
C THR A 26 7.34 2.22 0.98
N GLY A 27 8.64 2.46 0.76
CA GLY A 27 9.42 3.37 1.56
C GLY A 27 10.06 2.69 2.75
N PHE A 28 10.54 3.50 3.67
CA PHE A 28 11.23 3.02 4.87
C PHE A 28 10.60 3.64 6.11
N PHE A 29 10.29 2.78 7.07
CA PHE A 29 9.79 3.19 8.37
C PHE A 29 10.96 3.39 9.32
N ARG A 30 11.04 4.59 9.90
CA ARG A 30 12.02 4.90 10.96
C ARG A 30 11.27 5.24 12.23
N GLU A 31 11.86 4.88 13.36
CA GLU A 31 11.22 5.12 14.66
C GLU A 31 10.92 6.60 14.92
N LYS A 32 11.76 7.48 14.40
CA LYS A 32 11.59 8.92 14.58
C LYS A 32 10.62 9.55 13.61
N ASP A 33 10.15 8.81 12.62
CA ASP A 33 9.18 9.34 11.67
C ASP A 33 7.81 9.45 12.34
N LEU A 34 7.07 10.47 11.92
CA LEU A 34 5.75 10.74 12.49
C LEU A 34 4.68 9.92 11.81
N VAL A 35 3.88 9.22 12.61
CA VAL A 35 2.71 8.53 12.09
C VAL A 35 1.62 9.56 11.82
N VAL A 36 1.25 9.74 10.56
CA VAL A 36 0.28 10.75 10.16
C VAL A 36 -1.05 10.15 9.74
N ALA A 37 -1.09 8.83 9.50
CA ALA A 37 -2.33 8.14 9.20
C ALA A 37 -2.24 6.71 9.68
N ASN A 38 -3.33 6.25 10.26
CA ASN A 38 -3.54 4.85 10.62
C ASN A 38 -5.04 4.63 10.50
N ASP A 39 -5.50 4.61 9.25
CA ASP A 39 -6.91 4.68 8.93
C ASP A 39 -7.45 3.33 8.51
N ARG A 40 -8.65 3.04 8.93
CA ARG A 40 -9.41 1.89 8.42
C ARG A 40 -10.19 2.34 7.19
N PHE A 41 -10.10 1.55 6.16
CA PHE A 41 -10.75 1.82 4.89
C PHE A 41 -11.71 0.68 4.60
N TYR A 42 -12.97 1.02 4.41
CA TYR A 42 -14.02 0.03 4.16
C TYR A 42 -14.91 0.50 3.03
N THR A 43 -15.10 -0.37 2.05
CA THR A 43 -16.07 -0.17 0.97
C THR A 43 -16.92 -1.41 0.86
N PRO A 44 -18.26 -1.29 0.95
CA PRO A 44 -19.14 -2.45 0.90
C PRO A 44 -19.00 -3.21 -0.41
N ARG A 45 -19.23 -4.50 -0.36
CA ARG A 45 -19.24 -5.31 -1.57
C ARG A 45 -20.43 -4.95 -2.46
N THR A 46 -20.23 -5.09 -3.78
CA THR A 46 -21.30 -5.08 -4.75
C THR A 46 -21.46 -6.53 -5.24
N PRO A 47 -22.66 -7.12 -5.16
CA PRO A 47 -22.85 -8.50 -5.57
C PRO A 47 -22.38 -8.75 -7.00
N PHE A 48 -21.63 -9.83 -7.20
CA PHE A 48 -21.14 -10.29 -8.51
C PHE A 48 -20.25 -9.30 -9.24
N LYS A 49 -19.56 -8.41 -8.50
CA LYS A 49 -18.64 -7.44 -9.06
C LYS A 49 -17.42 -7.24 -8.16
N ARG A 50 -16.39 -6.69 -8.75
CA ARG A 50 -15.30 -6.08 -8.00
C ARG A 50 -15.68 -4.65 -7.72
N VAL A 51 -15.33 -4.14 -6.54
CA VAL A 51 -15.51 -2.73 -6.21
C VAL A 51 -14.16 -2.05 -6.19
N TYR A 52 -14.14 -0.81 -6.61
CA TYR A 52 -12.94 0.04 -6.63
C TYR A 52 -13.26 1.32 -5.91
N ASP A 53 -12.30 1.80 -5.14
CA ASP A 53 -12.47 3.05 -4.42
C ASP A 53 -11.11 3.71 -4.23
N TYR A 54 -11.13 5.01 -4.00
CA TYR A 54 -9.91 5.80 -3.82
C TYR A 54 -9.77 6.19 -2.36
N TYR A 55 -8.56 6.05 -1.86
CA TYR A 55 -8.16 6.62 -0.57
C TYR A 55 -7.27 7.82 -0.83
N TYR A 56 -7.64 8.96 -0.27
CA TYR A 56 -6.88 10.19 -0.39
C TYR A 56 -6.45 10.67 0.98
N LYS A 57 -5.19 11.04 1.11
CA LYS A 57 -4.68 11.62 2.34
C LYS A 57 -3.67 12.71 2.02
N LYS A 58 -3.90 13.89 2.58
CA LYS A 58 -2.97 15.00 2.53
C LYS A 58 -2.32 15.16 3.91
N VAL A 59 -1.02 15.38 3.92
CA VAL A 59 -0.24 15.51 5.14
C VAL A 59 0.61 16.77 5.07
N GLU A 60 1.23 17.14 6.20
CA GLU A 60 2.01 18.37 6.31
C GLU A 60 3.51 18.15 6.08
N CYS A 61 3.94 16.93 5.86
CA CYS A 61 5.35 16.54 5.78
C CYS A 61 5.57 15.54 4.66
N PRO A 62 6.81 15.40 4.16
CA PRO A 62 7.08 14.42 3.10
C PRO A 62 6.83 13.00 3.58
N ILE A 63 6.04 12.25 2.83
CA ILE A 63 5.71 10.87 3.17
C ILE A 63 6.97 10.01 3.04
N SER A 64 7.25 9.22 4.08
CA SER A 64 8.43 8.34 4.12
C SER A 64 8.07 6.86 4.00
N TYR A 65 6.85 6.47 4.37
CA TYR A 65 6.45 5.08 4.38
C TYR A 65 4.93 4.97 4.25
N ILE A 66 4.49 4.04 3.42
CA ILE A 66 3.07 3.75 3.24
C ILE A 66 2.90 2.24 3.33
N LYS A 67 2.00 1.78 4.18
CA LYS A 67 1.67 0.38 4.32
C LYS A 67 0.16 0.20 4.26
N VAL A 68 -0.28 -0.72 3.40
CA VAL A 68 -1.69 -1.10 3.29
C VAL A 68 -1.81 -2.56 3.67
N THR A 69 -2.63 -2.84 4.66
CA THR A 69 -2.83 -4.19 5.18
C THR A 69 -4.27 -4.62 4.90
N ASP A 70 -4.43 -5.78 4.28
CA ASP A 70 -5.76 -6.38 4.11
C ASP A 70 -6.26 -6.88 5.45
N ARG A 71 -7.48 -6.49 5.80
CA ARG A 71 -8.11 -6.89 7.04
C ARG A 71 -9.12 -8.02 6.87
N LEU A 72 -9.46 -8.34 5.63
CA LEU A 72 -10.46 -9.36 5.33
C LEU A 72 -9.92 -10.77 5.45
N GLY A 73 -8.65 -10.96 5.07
CA GLY A 73 -7.98 -12.24 5.24
C GLY A 73 -8.45 -13.37 4.33
N VAL A 74 -9.11 -13.02 3.22
CA VAL A 74 -9.59 -14.03 2.26
C VAL A 74 -8.72 -14.04 1.01
N SER A 75 -8.69 -15.18 0.34
CA SER A 75 -7.96 -15.34 -0.92
C SER A 75 -8.97 -15.65 -2.03
N PRO A 76 -8.90 -15.00 -3.21
CA PRO A 76 -7.97 -13.92 -3.53
C PRO A 76 -8.24 -12.65 -2.74
N GLY A 77 -7.18 -11.89 -2.50
CA GLY A 77 -7.26 -10.66 -1.74
C GLY A 77 -7.49 -9.44 -2.61
N PRO A 78 -7.48 -8.26 -1.96
CA PRO A 78 -7.65 -7.00 -2.67
C PRO A 78 -6.38 -6.57 -3.38
N THR A 79 -6.48 -5.48 -4.14
CA THR A 79 -5.34 -4.81 -4.77
C THR A 79 -5.25 -3.39 -4.27
N ALA A 80 -4.04 -2.84 -4.27
CA ALA A 80 -3.81 -1.44 -3.93
C ALA A 80 -2.70 -0.89 -4.80
N GLU A 81 -2.87 0.35 -5.26
CA GLU A 81 -1.93 0.98 -6.17
C GLU A 81 -1.86 2.47 -5.86
N ILE A 82 -0.66 3.03 -5.86
CA ILE A 82 -0.48 4.48 -5.74
C ILE A 82 -0.69 5.07 -7.14
N VAL A 83 -1.70 5.92 -7.28
CA VAL A 83 -2.02 6.54 -8.56
C VAL A 83 -1.58 7.99 -8.64
N LYS A 84 -1.41 8.65 -7.50
CA LYS A 84 -0.87 10.01 -7.42
C LYS A 84 -0.15 10.21 -6.10
N GLY A 85 0.86 11.10 -6.11
CA GLY A 85 1.62 11.41 -4.92
C GLY A 85 2.46 10.23 -4.44
N GLY A 86 2.53 10.05 -3.14
CA GLY A 86 3.26 8.95 -2.53
C GLY A 86 4.52 9.42 -1.82
N LEU A 87 5.57 8.62 -1.90
CA LEU A 87 6.82 8.92 -1.19
C LEU A 87 7.37 10.29 -1.58
N ARG A 88 7.83 11.01 -0.56
CA ARG A 88 8.40 12.37 -0.67
C ARG A 88 7.39 13.44 -1.05
N SER A 89 6.13 13.07 -1.23
CA SER A 89 5.03 14.01 -1.45
C SER A 89 4.30 14.28 -0.15
N ASN A 90 3.52 15.35 -0.13
CA ASN A 90 2.67 15.68 1.01
C ASN A 90 1.24 15.15 0.84
N TYR A 91 1.04 14.27 -0.12
CA TYR A 91 -0.26 13.64 -0.33
C TYR A 91 -0.09 12.29 -1.00
N VAL A 92 -1.13 11.47 -0.93
CA VAL A 92 -1.17 10.20 -1.64
C VAL A 92 -2.61 9.90 -2.04
N VAL A 93 -2.77 9.34 -3.22
CA VAL A 93 -4.03 8.79 -3.70
C VAL A 93 -3.80 7.32 -4.01
N LEU A 94 -4.53 6.46 -3.31
CA LEU A 94 -4.47 5.01 -3.52
C LEU A 94 -5.74 4.56 -4.23
N LEU A 95 -5.57 3.77 -5.26
CA LEU A 95 -6.70 3.05 -5.87
C LEU A 95 -6.75 1.67 -5.24
N MET A 96 -7.83 1.38 -4.57
CA MET A 96 -8.09 0.10 -3.92
C MET A 96 -9.10 -0.68 -4.74
N GLY A 97 -8.85 -1.97 -4.92
CA GLY A 97 -9.78 -2.86 -5.63
C GLY A 97 -10.07 -4.08 -4.77
N SER A 98 -11.32 -4.50 -4.74
CA SER A 98 -11.69 -5.73 -4.04
C SER A 98 -11.48 -6.95 -4.91
N ALA A 99 -11.47 -8.12 -4.29
CA ALA A 99 -11.71 -9.35 -5.00
C ALA A 99 -13.18 -9.40 -5.46
N TYR A 100 -13.46 -10.27 -6.40
CA TYR A 100 -14.82 -10.44 -6.93
C TYR A 100 -15.79 -10.81 -5.81
N ASN A 101 -16.92 -10.10 -5.76
CA ASN A 101 -17.99 -10.34 -4.78
C ASN A 101 -17.54 -10.15 -3.32
N ARG A 102 -16.54 -9.30 -3.10
CA ARG A 102 -15.99 -9.03 -1.76
C ARG A 102 -15.94 -7.54 -1.50
N PRO A 103 -16.00 -7.13 -0.23
CA PRO A 103 -15.78 -5.72 0.12
C PRO A 103 -14.29 -5.40 0.13
N ILE A 104 -13.97 -4.12 0.25
CA ILE A 104 -12.63 -3.68 0.59
C ILE A 104 -12.61 -3.41 2.09
N PHE A 105 -11.70 -4.05 2.81
CA PHE A 105 -11.50 -3.79 4.23
C PHE A 105 -10.01 -3.82 4.51
N ALA A 106 -9.43 -2.63 4.65
CA ALA A 106 -7.99 -2.47 4.73
C ALA A 106 -7.62 -1.46 5.81
N ASN A 107 -6.36 -1.48 6.19
CA ASN A 107 -5.78 -0.50 7.08
C ASN A 107 -4.68 0.23 6.33
N VAL A 108 -4.70 1.55 6.34
CA VAL A 108 -3.69 2.39 5.67
C VAL A 108 -2.87 3.08 6.75
N PHE A 109 -1.57 2.79 6.73
CA PHE A 109 -0.61 3.33 7.68
C PHE A 109 0.39 4.20 6.91
N ILE A 110 0.53 5.46 7.31
CA ILE A 110 1.40 6.41 6.63
C ILE A 110 2.25 7.12 7.66
N THR A 111 3.55 7.23 7.38
CA THR A 111 4.46 8.04 8.16
C THR A 111 5.09 9.10 7.29
N CYS A 112 5.57 10.18 7.89
CA CYS A 112 6.35 11.16 7.18
C CYS A 112 7.63 11.54 7.92
N GLU A 113 8.55 12.10 7.17
CA GLU A 113 9.83 12.53 7.71
C GLU A 113 9.62 13.73 8.63
N VAL A 114 10.20 13.62 9.81
CA VAL A 114 10.20 14.73 10.76
C VAL A 114 11.54 15.45 10.63
N TYR A 115 11.47 16.73 10.35
CA TYR A 115 12.64 17.58 10.38
C TYR A 115 13.07 17.80 11.82
N ASP A 116 14.26 17.33 12.15
CA ASP A 116 14.87 17.60 13.43
C ASP A 116 15.50 18.99 13.36
N GLU A 117 14.87 19.97 13.97
CA GLU A 117 15.35 21.34 13.98
C GLU A 117 16.73 21.45 14.62
N ALA A 118 17.00 20.65 15.65
CA ALA A 118 18.31 20.64 16.28
C ALA A 118 19.38 20.13 15.33
N GLN A 119 19.06 19.09 14.57
CA GLN A 119 19.97 18.53 13.57
C GLN A 119 20.14 19.52 12.40
N ASN A 120 19.10 20.19 12.02
CA ASN A 120 19.14 21.19 10.98
C ASN A 120 19.94 22.41 11.40
N ALA A 121 19.81 22.82 12.65
CA ALA A 121 20.60 23.92 13.21
C ALA A 121 22.09 23.59 13.25
N THR A 122 22.44 22.34 13.53
CA THR A 122 23.84 21.92 13.55
C THR A 122 24.42 21.74 12.14
N ALA A 123 23.58 21.60 11.13
CA ALA A 123 24.02 21.52 9.73
C ALA A 123 24.45 22.89 9.17
N HIS A 124 24.15 23.95 9.87
CA HIS A 124 24.58 25.30 9.52
C HIS A 124 25.84 25.71 10.24
#